data_6d9351c933c6a917d9710aee2e82c878
#
_entry.id   6d9351c933c6a917d9710aee2e82c878
#
_cell.length_a   1.000
_cell.length_b   1.000
_cell.length_c   1.000
_cell.angle_alpha   90.00
_cell.angle_beta   90.00
_cell.angle_gamma   90.00
#
_symmetry.space_group_name_H-M   'P 1'
#
loop_
_entity.id
_entity.type
_entity.pdbx_description
1 polymer ?
#
loop_
_entity_poly.entity_id
_entity_poly.type
_entity_poly.pdbx_seq_one_letter_code
_entity_poly.pdbx_strand_id
1 'polypeptide(L)'
;RNDPDYPFLRSFSPFAGHCWANGFATFPQGNDQESTSESMQFNSSLIHWGSITGNNEIRDLGIYLYTTERTAIDEYWFDMYNRNFSSSQQYSLVSRVWGNSYDNGTFWTSDIAASYGIEMYPIHGGSFYLAHNISYSTSLWNEITLNTGILNNEINPNLWHDVYWKYLALIDPQSAIGLYNSNPNRTLKFGVSDAHTYYWLHNMNALGQYRAGIVADWPISASFSNNGQITYVGHNYTDEDLIINFSDGYQLLVEPKKMGTNRGSSINGTIQTDFEQAYANGSVQIYFSSDHESIDRVEFYESTTMLGSKMNYPFDFRVDNLSLGTHNIYAKIFSGEEYGISNFLTIIVGEQIAYENVPYYI
;
A
#
# COMPACT_ATOMS: atom_id res chain seq x y z
N ARG A 1 -6.61 -23.80 14.53
CA ARG A 1 -7.16 -25.16 14.49
C ARG A 1 -6.12 -26.12 15.08
N ASN A 2 -6.42 -26.71 16.21
CA ASN A 2 -5.56 -27.71 16.84
C ASN A 2 -5.97 -29.10 16.36
N ASP A 3 -5.64 -29.43 15.11
CA ASP A 3 -5.90 -30.72 14.52
C ASP A 3 -4.57 -31.46 14.41
N PRO A 4 -4.38 -32.61 15.13
CA PRO A 4 -3.12 -33.33 15.15
C PRO A 4 -2.80 -34.02 13.81
N ASP A 5 -3.81 -34.25 12.97
CA ASP A 5 -3.65 -34.98 11.71
C ASP A 5 -3.39 -34.03 10.51
N TYR A 6 -3.62 -32.73 10.68
CA TYR A 6 -3.45 -31.74 9.61
C TYR A 6 -2.66 -30.53 10.08
N PRO A 7 -1.60 -30.14 9.34
CA PRO A 7 -0.84 -28.94 9.66
C PRO A 7 -1.72 -27.69 9.54
N PHE A 8 -1.49 -26.71 10.39
CA PHE A 8 -2.22 -25.45 10.40
C PHE A 8 -2.11 -24.70 9.07
N LEU A 9 -0.88 -24.65 8.52
CA LEU A 9 -0.58 -24.09 7.19
C LEU A 9 -0.33 -25.26 6.23
N ARG A 10 -1.39 -25.73 5.58
CA ARG A 10 -1.30 -26.93 4.73
C ARG A 10 -0.42 -26.75 3.51
N SER A 11 -0.59 -25.65 2.79
CA SER A 11 0.11 -25.38 1.51
C SER A 11 1.35 -24.53 1.72
N PHE A 12 1.35 -23.63 2.69
CA PHE A 12 2.45 -22.74 2.95
C PHE A 12 3.56 -23.45 3.72
N SER A 13 4.78 -23.35 3.23
CA SER A 13 5.99 -23.86 3.88
C SER A 13 6.75 -22.72 4.56
N PRO A 14 6.80 -22.65 5.89
CA PRO A 14 7.62 -21.63 6.57
C PRO A 14 9.12 -21.72 6.24
N PHE A 15 9.59 -22.89 5.83
CA PHE A 15 10.99 -23.10 5.42
C PHE A 15 11.27 -22.49 4.03
N ALA A 16 10.36 -22.71 3.06
CA ALA A 16 10.48 -22.16 1.73
C ALA A 16 10.04 -20.68 1.68
N GLY A 17 9.18 -20.26 2.59
CA GLY A 17 8.62 -18.92 2.64
C GLY A 17 7.47 -18.66 1.65
N HIS A 18 6.96 -19.72 1.00
CA HIS A 18 5.88 -19.61 0.01
C HIS A 18 4.95 -20.84 0.03
N CYS A 19 3.84 -20.72 -0.66
CA CYS A 19 2.92 -21.82 -0.89
C CYS A 19 3.45 -22.82 -1.93
N TRP A 20 2.96 -24.06 -1.82
CA TRP A 20 3.12 -25.09 -2.84
C TRP A 20 1.77 -25.45 -3.44
N ALA A 21 1.72 -25.64 -4.77
CA ALA A 21 0.48 -26.02 -5.47
C ALA A 21 0.05 -27.46 -5.11
N ASN A 22 1.00 -28.38 -5.08
CA ASN A 22 0.76 -29.79 -4.74
C ASN A 22 1.08 -30.06 -3.25
N GLY A 23 0.27 -30.87 -2.61
CA GLY A 23 0.41 -31.13 -1.18
C GLY A 23 1.55 -32.09 -0.82
N PHE A 24 1.96 -32.98 -1.71
CA PHE A 24 3.00 -33.98 -1.54
C PHE A 24 3.76 -34.17 -2.85
N ALA A 25 5.05 -34.47 -2.76
CA ALA A 25 5.95 -34.64 -3.90
C ALA A 25 5.37 -35.55 -4.97
N THR A 26 4.70 -34.97 -5.95
CA THR A 26 4.05 -35.69 -7.06
C THR A 26 5.03 -35.93 -8.20
N PHE A 27 6.06 -35.11 -8.30
CA PHE A 27 7.00 -35.09 -9.40
C PHE A 27 8.44 -35.38 -8.92
N PRO A 28 9.33 -35.90 -9.81
CA PRO A 28 10.74 -36.11 -9.45
C PRO A 28 11.47 -34.83 -9.00
N GLN A 29 11.03 -33.67 -9.48
CA GLN A 29 11.57 -32.35 -9.10
C GLN A 29 11.05 -31.85 -7.72
N GLY A 30 10.15 -32.60 -7.11
CA GLY A 30 9.48 -32.21 -5.87
C GLY A 30 8.14 -31.53 -6.09
N ASN A 31 7.64 -30.81 -5.09
CA ASN A 31 6.49 -29.94 -5.25
C ASN A 31 6.82 -28.76 -6.15
N ASP A 32 5.80 -28.23 -6.77
CA ASP A 32 5.88 -27.01 -7.58
C ASP A 32 4.96 -25.92 -7.04
N GLN A 33 5.27 -24.70 -7.43
CA GLN A 33 4.39 -23.54 -7.33
C GLN A 33 4.50 -22.74 -8.62
N GLU A 34 3.36 -22.56 -9.25
CA GLU A 34 3.12 -21.69 -10.40
C GLU A 34 2.17 -20.58 -9.93
N SER A 35 2.16 -19.42 -10.61
CA SER A 35 1.17 -18.38 -10.32
C SER A 35 1.21 -17.84 -8.88
N THR A 36 2.35 -17.27 -8.53
CA THR A 36 2.52 -16.62 -7.20
C THR A 36 1.49 -15.51 -6.94
N SER A 37 0.98 -14.88 -7.99
CA SER A 37 -0.08 -13.87 -7.91
C SER A 37 -1.40 -14.41 -7.35
N GLU A 38 -1.75 -15.67 -7.59
CA GLU A 38 -2.94 -16.28 -6.99
C GLU A 38 -2.76 -16.50 -5.47
N SER A 39 -1.57 -16.94 -5.07
CA SER A 39 -1.22 -17.10 -3.66
C SER A 39 -1.22 -15.74 -2.93
N MET A 40 -0.64 -14.71 -3.54
CA MET A 40 -0.65 -13.35 -3.00
C MET A 40 -2.05 -12.75 -2.92
N GLN A 41 -2.96 -13.11 -3.83
CA GLN A 41 -4.37 -12.75 -3.72
C GLN A 41 -5.02 -13.39 -2.48
N PHE A 42 -4.77 -14.67 -2.23
CA PHE A 42 -5.26 -15.34 -1.02
C PHE A 42 -4.72 -14.64 0.25
N ASN A 43 -3.43 -14.37 0.31
CA ASN A 43 -2.79 -13.73 1.45
C ASN A 43 -3.36 -12.32 1.73
N SER A 44 -3.52 -11.50 0.68
CA SER A 44 -4.15 -10.18 0.83
C SER A 44 -5.63 -10.28 1.23
N SER A 45 -6.35 -11.28 0.75
CA SER A 45 -7.76 -11.52 1.11
C SER A 45 -7.91 -11.87 2.60
N LEU A 46 -6.95 -12.58 3.20
CA LEU A 46 -6.95 -12.82 4.65
C LEU A 46 -6.79 -11.52 5.45
N ILE A 47 -5.94 -10.59 4.98
CA ILE A 47 -5.78 -9.28 5.62
C ILE A 47 -7.12 -8.53 5.61
N HIS A 48 -7.78 -8.46 4.45
CA HIS A 48 -9.08 -7.82 4.32
C HIS A 48 -10.15 -8.50 5.16
N TRP A 49 -10.23 -9.83 5.07
CA TRP A 49 -11.21 -10.62 5.83
C TRP A 49 -11.06 -10.43 7.34
N GLY A 50 -9.82 -10.55 7.86
CA GLY A 50 -9.54 -10.34 9.27
C GLY A 50 -9.87 -8.92 9.72
N SER A 51 -9.57 -7.91 8.89
CA SER A 51 -9.87 -6.51 9.18
C SER A 51 -11.37 -6.23 9.21
N ILE A 52 -12.14 -6.72 8.23
CA ILE A 52 -13.60 -6.52 8.15
C ILE A 52 -14.33 -7.22 9.30
N THR A 53 -13.87 -8.41 9.68
CA THR A 53 -14.51 -9.20 10.75
C THR A 53 -14.01 -8.87 12.15
N GLY A 54 -13.04 -7.97 12.27
CA GLY A 54 -12.37 -7.65 13.55
C GLY A 54 -11.52 -8.81 14.09
N ASN A 55 -11.20 -9.82 13.26
CA ASN A 55 -10.38 -10.95 13.66
C ASN A 55 -8.90 -10.67 13.40
N ASN A 56 -8.22 -10.16 14.43
CA ASN A 56 -6.80 -9.79 14.35
C ASN A 56 -5.90 -10.99 14.05
N GLU A 57 -6.22 -12.21 14.52
CA GLU A 57 -5.41 -13.40 14.26
C GLU A 57 -5.40 -13.76 12.77
N ILE A 58 -6.55 -13.66 12.09
CA ILE A 58 -6.64 -13.88 10.64
C ILE A 58 -5.91 -12.77 9.88
N ARG A 59 -6.09 -11.50 10.27
CA ARG A 59 -5.39 -10.37 9.66
C ARG A 59 -3.87 -10.52 9.77
N ASP A 60 -3.38 -10.80 10.96
CA ASP A 60 -1.95 -10.89 11.24
C ASP A 60 -1.33 -12.11 10.56
N LEU A 61 -2.07 -13.23 10.46
CA LEU A 61 -1.67 -14.35 9.63
C LEU A 61 -1.55 -13.95 8.15
N GLY A 62 -2.52 -13.21 7.62
CA GLY A 62 -2.46 -12.70 6.25
C GLY A 62 -1.25 -11.80 6.01
N ILE A 63 -0.92 -10.91 6.95
CA ILE A 63 0.26 -10.04 6.89
C ILE A 63 1.55 -10.89 6.88
N TYR A 64 1.65 -11.88 7.77
CA TYR A 64 2.79 -12.79 7.83
C TYR A 64 2.99 -13.54 6.50
N LEU A 65 1.93 -14.15 5.98
CA LEU A 65 1.98 -14.90 4.72
C LEU A 65 2.36 -13.98 3.55
N TYR A 66 1.72 -12.83 3.45
CA TYR A 66 1.96 -11.87 2.37
C TYR A 66 3.41 -11.37 2.35
N THR A 67 3.92 -10.94 3.49
CA THR A 67 5.28 -10.38 3.59
C THR A 67 6.35 -11.43 3.38
N THR A 68 6.14 -12.65 3.89
CA THR A 68 7.09 -13.76 3.75
C THR A 68 7.12 -14.26 2.31
N GLU A 69 5.94 -14.47 1.70
CA GLU A 69 5.86 -14.96 0.33
C GLU A 69 6.34 -13.93 -0.69
N ARG A 70 6.05 -12.63 -0.48
CA ARG A 70 6.65 -11.58 -1.29
C ARG A 70 8.18 -11.68 -1.31
N THR A 71 8.81 -11.91 -0.16
CA THR A 71 10.28 -12.05 -0.08
C THR A 71 10.76 -13.28 -0.84
N ALA A 72 10.04 -14.39 -0.76
CA ALA A 72 10.35 -15.60 -1.52
C ALA A 72 10.18 -15.38 -3.04
N ILE A 73 9.17 -14.61 -3.46
CA ILE A 73 8.95 -14.26 -4.86
C ILE A 73 10.11 -13.41 -5.39
N ASP A 74 10.57 -12.42 -4.65
CA ASP A 74 11.72 -11.59 -5.03
C ASP A 74 12.99 -12.41 -5.26
N GLU A 75 13.19 -13.48 -4.48
CA GLU A 75 14.38 -14.33 -4.56
C GLU A 75 14.24 -15.45 -5.58
N TYR A 76 13.11 -16.17 -5.62
CA TYR A 76 13.01 -17.44 -6.36
C TYR A 76 12.33 -17.31 -7.71
N TRP A 77 11.37 -16.39 -7.86
CA TRP A 77 10.68 -16.17 -9.13
C TRP A 77 11.29 -15.04 -9.95
N PHE A 78 11.76 -13.98 -9.27
CA PHE A 78 12.27 -12.78 -9.93
C PHE A 78 13.78 -12.62 -9.83
N ASP A 79 14.42 -13.35 -8.93
CA ASP A 79 15.87 -13.23 -8.66
C ASP A 79 16.36 -11.77 -8.70
N MET A 80 15.61 -10.87 -8.06
CA MET A 80 15.84 -9.42 -8.12
C MET A 80 17.25 -9.02 -7.68
N TYR A 81 17.93 -9.91 -6.96
CA TYR A 81 19.26 -9.69 -6.39
C TYR A 81 20.36 -10.50 -7.09
N ASN A 82 20.04 -11.21 -8.19
CA ASN A 82 20.96 -12.06 -8.97
C ASN A 82 21.70 -13.09 -8.10
N ARG A 83 20.98 -13.88 -7.32
CA ARG A 83 21.56 -14.87 -6.39
C ARG A 83 21.23 -16.30 -6.73
N ASN A 84 20.13 -16.54 -7.42
CA ASN A 84 19.50 -17.85 -7.54
C ASN A 84 19.48 -18.40 -8.95
N PHE A 85 19.34 -17.55 -9.97
CA PHE A 85 19.28 -18.03 -11.34
C PHE A 85 20.66 -18.45 -11.85
N SER A 86 20.68 -19.56 -12.60
CA SER A 86 21.88 -19.97 -13.31
C SER A 86 22.22 -19.00 -14.45
N SER A 87 23.48 -18.97 -14.86
CA SER A 87 23.93 -18.14 -15.99
C SER A 87 23.30 -18.52 -17.34
N SER A 88 22.60 -19.65 -17.42
CA SER A 88 21.84 -20.09 -18.61
C SER A 88 20.39 -19.60 -18.61
N GLN A 89 19.89 -19.01 -17.52
CA GLN A 89 18.57 -18.44 -17.48
C GLN A 89 18.52 -17.19 -18.38
N GLN A 90 17.55 -17.18 -19.31
CA GLN A 90 17.45 -16.14 -20.34
C GLN A 90 16.49 -15.02 -19.99
N TYR A 91 15.64 -15.23 -19.00
CA TYR A 91 14.55 -14.33 -18.64
C TYR A 91 14.72 -13.84 -17.21
N SER A 92 14.25 -12.63 -16.95
CA SER A 92 14.32 -12.00 -15.62
C SER A 92 13.34 -12.60 -14.60
N LEU A 93 12.47 -13.52 -15.02
CA LEU A 93 11.63 -14.29 -14.11
C LEU A 93 11.54 -15.75 -14.55
N VAL A 94 11.09 -16.58 -13.64
CA VAL A 94 10.61 -17.93 -13.91
C VAL A 94 9.14 -18.02 -13.54
N SER A 95 8.37 -18.82 -14.27
CA SER A 95 6.92 -18.98 -14.00
C SER A 95 6.61 -20.12 -13.04
N ARG A 96 7.58 -20.98 -12.78
CA ARG A 96 7.38 -22.14 -11.93
C ARG A 96 8.64 -22.48 -11.14
N VAL A 97 8.48 -22.60 -9.84
CA VAL A 97 9.54 -23.06 -8.93
C VAL A 97 9.19 -24.45 -8.42
N TRP A 98 10.17 -25.34 -8.47
CA TRP A 98 10.11 -26.70 -7.98
C TRP A 98 10.92 -26.86 -6.70
N GLY A 99 10.78 -27.96 -6.01
CA GLY A 99 11.56 -28.25 -4.83
C GLY A 99 13.08 -28.25 -5.04
N ASN A 100 13.55 -28.49 -6.27
CA ASN A 100 14.98 -28.53 -6.61
C ASN A 100 15.34 -27.86 -7.94
N SER A 101 14.42 -27.18 -8.59
CA SER A 101 14.64 -26.56 -9.91
C SER A 101 13.63 -25.44 -10.19
N TYR A 102 13.73 -24.83 -11.34
CA TYR A 102 12.77 -23.86 -11.85
C TYR A 102 12.69 -23.96 -13.38
N ASP A 103 11.58 -23.47 -13.95
CA ASP A 103 11.42 -23.39 -15.41
C ASP A 103 10.52 -22.22 -15.85
N ASN A 104 10.52 -21.94 -17.16
CA ASN A 104 9.68 -20.95 -17.82
C ASN A 104 8.58 -21.66 -18.62
N GLY A 105 7.62 -22.26 -17.93
CA GLY A 105 6.48 -22.91 -18.54
C GLY A 105 5.28 -22.88 -17.60
N THR A 106 4.11 -23.06 -18.17
CA THR A 106 2.90 -23.32 -17.41
C THR A 106 2.49 -24.77 -17.64
N PHE A 107 1.52 -25.28 -16.90
CA PHE A 107 1.07 -26.67 -17.09
C PHE A 107 0.41 -26.93 -18.45
N TRP A 108 0.06 -25.88 -19.24
CA TRP A 108 -0.57 -26.03 -20.56
C TRP A 108 0.27 -25.52 -21.74
N THR A 109 1.31 -24.70 -21.50
CA THR A 109 2.12 -24.13 -22.58
C THR A 109 3.51 -23.71 -22.08
N SER A 110 4.47 -23.72 -23.00
CA SER A 110 5.81 -23.17 -22.81
C SER A 110 6.00 -21.81 -23.49
N ASP A 111 4.92 -21.18 -23.97
CA ASP A 111 5.00 -19.83 -24.55
C ASP A 111 5.40 -18.82 -23.46
N ILE A 112 6.46 -18.08 -23.71
CA ILE A 112 7.01 -17.12 -22.75
C ILE A 112 6.01 -16.02 -22.37
N ALA A 113 5.08 -15.68 -23.28
CA ALA A 113 4.03 -14.72 -22.97
C ALA A 113 3.10 -15.24 -21.86
N ALA A 114 2.79 -16.54 -21.86
CA ALA A 114 2.03 -17.13 -20.76
C ALA A 114 2.85 -17.19 -19.47
N SER A 115 4.15 -17.44 -19.55
CA SER A 115 5.04 -17.46 -18.39
C SER A 115 5.11 -16.10 -17.68
N TYR A 116 5.25 -15.00 -18.40
CA TYR A 116 5.17 -13.66 -17.81
C TYR A 116 3.76 -13.38 -17.28
N GLY A 117 2.73 -13.71 -18.06
CA GLY A 117 1.35 -13.37 -17.74
C GLY A 117 0.83 -14.07 -16.47
N ILE A 118 1.23 -15.33 -16.25
CA ILE A 118 0.74 -16.10 -15.09
C ILE A 118 1.25 -15.56 -13.77
N GLU A 119 2.45 -14.99 -13.74
CA GLU A 119 3.02 -14.37 -12.55
C GLU A 119 2.38 -13.01 -12.20
N MET A 120 1.60 -12.45 -13.11
CA MET A 120 0.92 -11.17 -12.93
C MET A 120 -0.60 -11.31 -12.77
N TYR A 121 -1.16 -12.48 -13.07
CA TYR A 121 -2.61 -12.70 -13.03
C TYR A 121 -3.03 -13.51 -11.80
N PRO A 122 -4.04 -13.02 -11.04
CA PRO A 122 -4.82 -11.80 -11.24
C PRO A 122 -4.13 -10.54 -10.67
N ILE A 123 -4.31 -9.38 -11.32
CA ILE A 123 -3.91 -8.09 -10.77
C ILE A 123 -5.07 -7.47 -10.00
N HIS A 124 -4.82 -7.08 -8.76
CA HIS A 124 -5.77 -6.52 -7.81
C HIS A 124 -5.05 -5.64 -6.78
N GLY A 125 -5.76 -5.10 -5.78
CA GLY A 125 -5.17 -4.22 -4.75
C GLY A 125 -4.00 -4.83 -3.95
N GLY A 126 -3.93 -6.16 -3.84
CA GLY A 126 -2.80 -6.86 -3.24
C GLY A 126 -1.58 -7.05 -4.15
N SER A 127 -1.61 -6.58 -5.41
CA SER A 127 -0.55 -6.82 -6.40
C SER A 127 0.54 -5.74 -6.41
N PHE A 128 0.51 -4.77 -5.49
CA PHE A 128 1.54 -3.72 -5.43
C PHE A 128 2.95 -4.25 -5.15
N TYR A 129 3.09 -5.48 -4.64
CA TYR A 129 4.39 -6.13 -4.52
C TYR A 129 5.13 -6.26 -5.86
N LEU A 130 4.40 -6.33 -6.99
CA LEU A 130 4.98 -6.38 -8.33
C LEU A 130 5.72 -5.09 -8.74
N ALA A 131 5.50 -3.99 -8.03
CA ALA A 131 6.10 -2.69 -8.33
C ALA A 131 6.90 -2.09 -7.17
N HIS A 132 7.23 -2.86 -6.13
CA HIS A 132 8.01 -2.34 -5.01
C HIS A 132 9.45 -2.01 -5.40
N ASN A 133 10.00 -2.67 -6.43
CA ASN A 133 11.28 -2.35 -7.05
C ASN A 133 11.04 -1.80 -8.47
N ILE A 134 10.87 -0.50 -8.59
CA ILE A 134 10.54 0.17 -9.87
C ILE A 134 11.61 -0.09 -10.94
N SER A 135 12.89 -0.15 -10.59
CA SER A 135 13.97 -0.41 -11.53
C SER A 135 13.84 -1.81 -12.15
N TYR A 136 13.65 -2.82 -11.31
CA TYR A 136 13.40 -4.19 -11.77
C TYR A 136 12.13 -4.27 -12.63
N SER A 137 11.03 -3.69 -12.14
CA SER A 137 9.73 -3.76 -12.82
C SER A 137 9.75 -3.07 -14.20
N THR A 138 10.49 -1.97 -14.32
CA THR A 138 10.70 -1.29 -15.60
C THR A 138 11.54 -2.15 -16.55
N SER A 139 12.60 -2.78 -16.07
CA SER A 139 13.42 -3.69 -16.88
C SER A 139 12.63 -4.90 -17.33
N LEU A 140 11.82 -5.48 -16.46
CA LEU A 140 10.93 -6.60 -16.78
C LEU A 140 9.88 -6.21 -17.83
N TRP A 141 9.29 -5.03 -17.75
CA TRP A 141 8.37 -4.53 -18.77
C TRP A 141 9.04 -4.43 -20.14
N ASN A 142 10.26 -3.90 -20.22
CA ASN A 142 11.03 -3.83 -21.45
C ASN A 142 11.33 -5.23 -22.01
N GLU A 143 11.65 -6.18 -21.16
CA GLU A 143 11.88 -7.58 -21.55
C GLU A 143 10.58 -8.23 -22.08
N ILE A 144 9.45 -8.00 -21.40
CA ILE A 144 8.14 -8.47 -21.88
C ILE A 144 7.85 -7.94 -23.27
N THR A 145 8.03 -6.64 -23.52
CA THR A 145 7.75 -6.04 -24.83
C THR A 145 8.62 -6.62 -25.93
N LEU A 146 9.89 -6.90 -25.62
CA LEU A 146 10.85 -7.49 -26.55
C LEU A 146 10.50 -8.94 -26.89
N ASN A 147 10.15 -9.74 -25.89
CA ASN A 147 10.01 -11.20 -26.04
C ASN A 147 8.60 -11.63 -26.46
N THR A 148 7.59 -10.82 -26.24
CA THR A 148 6.19 -11.20 -26.50
C THR A 148 5.59 -10.53 -27.73
N GLY A 149 6.14 -9.40 -28.18
CA GLY A 149 5.53 -8.61 -29.25
C GLY A 149 4.26 -7.88 -28.82
N ILE A 150 4.02 -7.68 -27.52
CA ILE A 150 2.78 -7.10 -26.99
C ILE A 150 2.45 -5.72 -27.57
N LEU A 151 3.46 -4.94 -27.99
CA LEU A 151 3.27 -3.64 -28.63
C LEU A 151 2.97 -3.71 -30.11
N ASN A 152 3.18 -4.86 -30.75
CA ASN A 152 3.02 -5.04 -32.19
C ASN A 152 1.64 -5.59 -32.58
N ASN A 153 0.74 -5.77 -31.63
CA ASN A 153 -0.61 -6.34 -31.82
C ASN A 153 -0.58 -7.69 -32.56
N GLU A 154 0.42 -8.49 -32.31
CA GLU A 154 0.52 -9.82 -32.92
C GLU A 154 -0.62 -10.72 -32.46
N ILE A 155 -1.05 -11.60 -33.36
CA ILE A 155 -2.07 -12.59 -33.06
C ILE A 155 -1.41 -13.79 -32.34
N ASN A 156 -1.01 -13.58 -31.11
CA ASN A 156 -0.57 -14.65 -30.23
C ASN A 156 -1.69 -14.97 -29.24
N PRO A 157 -2.20 -16.21 -29.18
CA PRO A 157 -3.27 -16.60 -28.28
C PRO A 157 -2.89 -16.47 -26.78
N ASN A 158 -1.59 -16.39 -26.49
CA ASN A 158 -1.07 -16.22 -25.13
C ASN A 158 -0.75 -14.76 -24.78
N LEU A 159 -1.03 -13.79 -25.66
CA LEU A 159 -0.91 -12.36 -25.31
C LEU A 159 -2.05 -11.95 -24.38
N TRP A 160 -1.69 -11.56 -23.20
CA TRP A 160 -2.61 -11.10 -22.17
C TRP A 160 -2.53 -9.58 -22.03
N HIS A 161 -2.98 -8.84 -23.05
CA HIS A 161 -2.91 -7.39 -23.12
C HIS A 161 -3.40 -6.72 -21.83
N ASP A 162 -4.60 -7.11 -21.36
CA ASP A 162 -5.21 -6.54 -20.16
C ASP A 162 -4.43 -6.83 -18.89
N VAL A 163 -3.71 -7.94 -18.80
CA VAL A 163 -2.85 -8.25 -17.65
C VAL A 163 -1.57 -7.41 -17.73
N TYR A 164 -0.92 -7.39 -18.87
CA TYR A 164 0.32 -6.64 -19.06
C TYR A 164 0.16 -5.14 -18.93
N TRP A 165 -0.95 -4.57 -19.45
CA TRP A 165 -1.21 -3.15 -19.30
C TRP A 165 -1.56 -2.78 -17.85
N LYS A 166 -2.24 -3.66 -17.12
CA LYS A 166 -2.45 -3.47 -15.69
C LYS A 166 -1.14 -3.53 -14.88
N TYR A 167 -0.21 -4.39 -15.28
CA TYR A 167 1.14 -4.41 -14.71
C TYR A 167 1.88 -3.11 -15.04
N LEU A 168 1.90 -2.70 -16.30
CA LEU A 168 2.50 -1.42 -16.71
C LEU A 168 1.95 -0.25 -15.91
N ALA A 169 0.64 -0.25 -15.62
CA ALA A 169 0.02 0.82 -14.85
C ALA A 169 0.56 0.99 -13.42
N LEU A 170 1.20 -0.03 -12.85
CA LEU A 170 1.88 0.08 -11.56
C LEU A 170 3.13 0.97 -11.62
N ILE A 171 3.78 1.05 -12.80
CA ILE A 171 5.05 1.76 -13.00
C ILE A 171 4.93 2.97 -13.92
N ASP A 172 4.08 2.90 -14.96
CA ASP A 172 3.78 3.97 -15.91
C ASP A 172 2.30 3.96 -16.31
N PRO A 173 1.42 4.50 -15.47
CA PRO A 173 -0.01 4.47 -15.73
C PRO A 173 -0.42 5.29 -16.95
N GLN A 174 0.34 6.33 -17.32
CA GLN A 174 0.06 7.17 -18.48
C GLN A 174 0.25 6.37 -19.79
N SER A 175 1.34 5.63 -19.91
CA SER A 175 1.58 4.76 -21.05
C SER A 175 0.57 3.61 -21.10
N ALA A 176 0.22 3.04 -19.96
CA ALA A 176 -0.75 1.95 -19.88
C ALA A 176 -2.14 2.34 -20.40
N ILE A 177 -2.66 3.49 -19.98
CA ILE A 177 -3.96 3.99 -20.47
C ILE A 177 -3.90 4.40 -21.95
N GLY A 178 -2.75 4.89 -22.41
CA GLY A 178 -2.49 5.18 -23.83
C GLY A 178 -2.61 3.92 -24.69
N LEU A 179 -1.99 2.83 -24.28
CA LEU A 179 -2.10 1.52 -24.97
C LEU A 179 -3.53 0.99 -24.97
N TYR A 180 -4.22 1.06 -23.84
CA TYR A 180 -5.62 0.66 -23.74
C TYR A 180 -6.50 1.42 -24.74
N ASN A 181 -6.42 2.73 -24.77
CA ASN A 181 -7.24 3.59 -25.64
C ASN A 181 -6.91 3.38 -27.14
N SER A 182 -5.67 3.04 -27.47
CA SER A 182 -5.22 2.80 -28.84
C SER A 182 -5.62 1.42 -29.38
N ASN A 183 -6.07 0.51 -28.52
CA ASN A 183 -6.39 -0.89 -28.88
C ASN A 183 -7.80 -1.30 -28.43
N PRO A 184 -8.87 -0.62 -28.89
CA PRO A 184 -10.23 -0.88 -28.42
C PRO A 184 -10.78 -2.23 -28.87
N ASN A 185 -10.22 -2.83 -29.94
CA ASN A 185 -10.67 -4.09 -30.53
C ASN A 185 -9.77 -5.29 -30.16
N ARG A 186 -8.94 -5.16 -29.13
CA ARG A 186 -8.07 -6.25 -28.67
C ARG A 186 -8.88 -7.48 -28.24
N THR A 187 -8.30 -8.65 -28.36
CA THR A 187 -8.92 -9.87 -27.85
C THR A 187 -8.78 -9.95 -26.34
N LEU A 188 -9.89 -10.09 -25.64
CA LEU A 188 -9.89 -10.35 -24.20
C LEU A 188 -9.53 -11.80 -23.91
N LYS A 189 -8.61 -12.01 -22.97
CA LYS A 189 -8.27 -13.33 -22.48
C LYS A 189 -9.41 -13.88 -21.62
N PHE A 190 -9.64 -15.20 -21.71
CA PHE A 190 -10.63 -15.86 -20.84
C PHE A 190 -10.33 -15.54 -19.35
N GLY A 191 -11.37 -15.19 -18.61
CA GLY A 191 -11.28 -14.81 -17.19
C GLY A 191 -10.90 -13.35 -16.94
N VAL A 192 -10.57 -12.55 -17.98
CA VAL A 192 -10.31 -11.11 -17.85
C VAL A 192 -11.59 -10.33 -18.12
N SER A 193 -11.86 -9.31 -17.30
CA SER A 193 -12.96 -8.36 -17.49
C SER A 193 -12.43 -7.04 -18.02
N ASP A 194 -12.97 -6.55 -19.12
CA ASP A 194 -12.64 -5.22 -19.66
C ASP A 194 -13.04 -4.11 -18.67
N ALA A 195 -14.16 -4.26 -17.99
CA ALA A 195 -14.59 -3.30 -16.97
C ALA A 195 -13.56 -3.20 -15.82
N HIS A 196 -12.97 -4.31 -15.40
CA HIS A 196 -11.91 -4.31 -14.38
C HIS A 196 -10.63 -3.67 -14.92
N THR A 197 -10.25 -3.94 -16.18
CA THR A 197 -9.09 -3.32 -16.82
C THR A 197 -9.28 -1.80 -16.93
N TYR A 198 -10.42 -1.36 -17.44
CA TYR A 198 -10.78 0.06 -17.50
C TYR A 198 -10.67 0.73 -16.12
N TYR A 199 -11.34 0.16 -15.13
CA TYR A 199 -11.33 0.68 -13.77
C TYR A 199 -9.91 0.79 -13.19
N TRP A 200 -9.12 -0.29 -13.32
CA TRP A 200 -7.75 -0.32 -12.82
C TRP A 200 -6.87 0.77 -13.47
N LEU A 201 -6.86 0.83 -14.81
CA LEU A 201 -6.01 1.76 -15.54
C LEU A 201 -6.40 3.22 -15.26
N HIS A 202 -7.70 3.54 -15.20
CA HIS A 202 -8.15 4.89 -14.89
C HIS A 202 -7.83 5.30 -13.45
N ASN A 203 -7.98 4.42 -12.49
CA ASN A 203 -7.58 4.70 -11.10
C ASN A 203 -6.07 4.92 -10.99
N MET A 204 -5.26 4.03 -11.57
CA MET A 204 -3.80 4.18 -11.54
C MET A 204 -3.37 5.46 -12.26
N ASN A 205 -3.98 5.82 -13.38
CA ASN A 205 -3.69 7.07 -14.08
C ASN A 205 -4.06 8.31 -13.24
N ALA A 206 -5.16 8.27 -12.51
CA ALA A 206 -5.56 9.35 -11.62
C ALA A 206 -4.64 9.46 -10.39
N LEU A 207 -4.29 8.34 -9.76
CA LEU A 207 -3.42 8.30 -8.57
C LEU A 207 -1.95 8.57 -8.91
N GLY A 208 -1.49 8.06 -10.03
CA GLY A 208 -0.09 8.11 -10.47
C GLY A 208 0.70 6.86 -10.10
N GLN A 209 2.02 6.97 -10.16
CA GLN A 209 2.94 5.87 -9.89
C GLN A 209 2.92 5.47 -8.40
N TYR A 210 2.87 4.17 -8.12
CA TYR A 210 2.97 3.63 -6.77
C TYR A 210 4.32 3.98 -6.11
N ARG A 211 4.29 4.36 -4.83
CA ARG A 211 5.45 4.80 -4.04
C ARG A 211 5.82 3.77 -2.97
N ALA A 212 6.42 2.68 -3.37
CA ALA A 212 6.82 1.58 -2.47
C ALA A 212 7.78 2.00 -1.32
N GLY A 213 8.52 3.09 -1.49
CA GLY A 213 9.41 3.63 -0.46
C GLY A 213 8.70 4.38 0.66
N ILE A 214 7.41 4.67 0.53
CA ILE A 214 6.60 5.27 1.59
C ILE A 214 5.68 4.18 2.14
N VAL A 215 6.02 3.66 3.30
CA VAL A 215 5.27 2.59 3.99
C VAL A 215 4.41 3.20 5.11
N ALA A 216 3.39 2.47 5.53
CA ALA A 216 2.48 2.90 6.59
C ALA A 216 2.37 1.86 7.70
N ASP A 217 1.90 2.29 8.87
CA ASP A 217 1.62 1.43 10.02
C ASP A 217 0.26 0.71 9.92
N TRP A 218 -0.46 0.90 8.82
CA TRP A 218 -1.75 0.26 8.54
C TRP A 218 -1.68 -0.56 7.24
N PRO A 219 -2.08 -1.86 7.26
CA PRO A 219 -1.87 -2.77 6.13
C PRO A 219 -2.72 -2.45 4.90
N ILE A 220 -3.84 -1.74 5.07
CA ILE A 220 -4.75 -1.40 3.97
C ILE A 220 -4.58 0.08 3.64
N SER A 221 -3.39 0.39 3.15
CA SER A 221 -2.98 1.73 2.76
C SER A 221 -1.98 1.68 1.62
N ALA A 222 -1.85 2.77 0.89
CA ALA A 222 -0.88 2.94 -0.17
C ALA A 222 -0.58 4.43 -0.40
N SER A 223 0.56 4.71 -1.03
CA SER A 223 0.90 6.05 -1.49
C SER A 223 1.28 6.05 -2.98
N PHE A 224 0.94 7.14 -3.67
CA PHE A 224 1.14 7.32 -5.10
C PHE A 224 1.71 8.70 -5.38
N SER A 225 2.37 8.88 -6.52
CA SER A 225 2.87 10.17 -6.96
C SER A 225 2.45 10.48 -8.39
N ASN A 226 1.86 11.65 -8.59
CA ASN A 226 1.51 12.17 -9.90
C ASN A 226 2.02 13.62 -10.02
N ASN A 227 2.91 13.87 -10.97
CA ASN A 227 3.50 15.21 -11.20
C ASN A 227 4.09 15.86 -9.93
N GLY A 228 4.72 15.05 -9.08
CA GLY A 228 5.34 15.51 -7.83
C GLY A 228 4.37 15.62 -6.64
N GLN A 229 3.08 15.51 -6.86
CA GLN A 229 2.08 15.47 -5.79
C GLN A 229 1.93 14.04 -5.26
N ILE A 230 2.07 13.86 -3.95
CA ILE A 230 1.86 12.58 -3.28
C ILE A 230 0.40 12.45 -2.86
N THR A 231 -0.19 11.30 -3.18
CA THR A 231 -1.52 10.89 -2.74
C THR A 231 -1.39 9.75 -1.77
N TYR A 232 -1.93 9.91 -0.59
CA TYR A 232 -2.05 8.87 0.43
C TYR A 232 -3.48 8.34 0.43
N VAL A 233 -3.61 7.03 0.53
CA VAL A 233 -4.91 6.35 0.57
C VAL A 233 -4.89 5.33 1.68
N GLY A 234 -5.97 5.23 2.44
CA GLY A 234 -6.15 4.21 3.46
C GLY A 234 -7.61 3.84 3.62
N HIS A 235 -7.88 2.62 4.06
CA HIS A 235 -9.23 2.18 4.38
C HIS A 235 -9.32 1.78 5.85
N ASN A 236 -10.26 2.40 6.55
CA ASN A 236 -10.55 2.12 7.95
C ASN A 236 -11.72 1.15 8.08
N TYR A 237 -11.48 -0.08 8.51
CA TYR A 237 -12.53 -1.07 8.80
C TYR A 237 -12.99 -1.05 10.26
N THR A 238 -12.42 -0.20 11.11
CA THR A 238 -12.79 -0.09 12.53
C THR A 238 -14.04 0.77 12.74
N ASP A 239 -14.54 0.81 13.97
CA ASP A 239 -15.68 1.63 14.36
C ASP A 239 -15.26 2.99 14.96
N GLU A 240 -13.95 3.25 15.02
CA GLU A 240 -13.35 4.47 15.53
C GLU A 240 -12.56 5.18 14.43
N ASP A 241 -12.31 6.49 14.58
CA ASP A 241 -11.38 7.23 13.72
C ASP A 241 -9.99 6.58 13.76
N LEU A 242 -9.34 6.47 12.61
CA LEU A 242 -8.02 5.87 12.45
C LEU A 242 -7.03 6.90 11.90
N ILE A 243 -5.91 7.09 12.58
CA ILE A 243 -4.78 7.84 12.05
C ILE A 243 -3.75 6.85 11.52
N ILE A 244 -3.49 6.93 10.21
CA ILE A 244 -2.48 6.12 9.52
C ILE A 244 -1.20 6.95 9.41
N ASN A 245 -0.11 6.45 9.98
CA ASN A 245 1.19 7.11 9.92
C ASN A 245 2.01 6.56 8.77
N PHE A 246 2.46 7.43 7.87
CA PHE A 246 3.35 7.10 6.77
C PHE A 246 4.80 7.42 7.12
N SER A 247 5.74 6.65 6.57
CA SER A 247 7.17 6.71 6.93
C SER A 247 7.88 8.01 6.55
N ASP A 248 7.27 8.83 5.70
CA ASP A 248 7.74 10.18 5.34
C ASP A 248 7.22 11.27 6.29
N GLY A 249 6.47 10.87 7.34
CA GLY A 249 5.92 11.75 8.36
C GLY A 249 4.49 12.21 8.09
N TYR A 250 3.89 11.86 6.94
CA TYR A 250 2.50 12.21 6.68
C TYR A 250 1.55 11.39 7.55
N GLN A 251 0.50 12.02 8.06
CA GLN A 251 -0.57 11.40 8.85
C GLN A 251 -1.90 11.56 8.12
N LEU A 252 -2.60 10.44 7.90
CA LEU A 252 -3.91 10.41 7.26
C LEU A 252 -4.98 10.00 8.27
N LEU A 253 -5.90 10.90 8.57
CA LEU A 253 -7.10 10.56 9.33
C LEU A 253 -8.13 9.91 8.41
N VAL A 254 -8.64 8.77 8.83
CA VAL A 254 -9.69 8.02 8.10
C VAL A 254 -10.85 7.72 9.04
N GLU A 255 -12.03 8.23 8.72
CA GLU A 255 -13.25 7.98 9.49
C GLU A 255 -13.63 6.50 9.53
N PRO A 256 -14.43 6.08 10.52
CA PRO A 256 -14.91 4.71 10.64
C PRO A 256 -15.59 4.20 9.36
N LYS A 257 -15.27 2.99 8.94
CA LYS A 257 -15.89 2.29 7.79
C LYS A 257 -15.74 3.05 6.45
N LYS A 258 -14.75 3.94 6.33
CA LYS A 258 -14.53 4.73 5.11
C LYS A 258 -13.14 4.52 4.52
N MET A 259 -13.01 4.89 3.28
CA MET A 259 -11.73 5.13 2.62
C MET A 259 -11.38 6.61 2.76
N GLY A 260 -10.14 6.90 3.17
CA GLY A 260 -9.60 8.24 3.29
C GLY A 260 -8.49 8.50 2.27
N THR A 261 -8.35 9.75 1.91
CA THR A 261 -7.26 10.24 1.06
C THR A 261 -7.00 11.72 1.36
N ASN A 262 -5.79 12.19 1.07
CA ASN A 262 -5.46 13.61 1.11
C ASN A 262 -5.93 14.39 -0.15
N ARG A 263 -6.69 13.75 -1.02
CA ARG A 263 -7.30 14.41 -2.19
C ARG A 263 -8.77 14.67 -1.94
N GLY A 264 -9.26 15.79 -2.45
CA GLY A 264 -10.69 16.04 -2.64
C GLY A 264 -11.41 16.83 -1.58
N SER A 265 -10.77 17.27 -0.47
CA SER A 265 -11.38 18.29 0.38
C SER A 265 -11.10 19.69 -0.18
N SER A 266 -12.15 20.46 -0.44
CA SER A 266 -12.04 21.88 -0.77
C SER A 266 -11.76 22.74 0.47
N ILE A 267 -11.93 22.15 1.66
CA ILE A 267 -11.74 22.81 2.96
C ILE A 267 -10.38 22.43 3.50
N ASN A 268 -9.46 23.38 3.47
CA ASN A 268 -8.10 23.23 3.98
C ASN A 268 -7.82 24.23 5.08
N GLY A 269 -6.99 23.88 6.02
CA GLY A 269 -6.51 24.79 7.05
C GLY A 269 -5.17 24.34 7.59
N THR A 270 -4.52 25.25 8.27
CA THR A 270 -3.23 25.03 8.89
C THR A 270 -3.31 25.41 10.36
N ILE A 271 -2.75 24.57 11.22
CA ILE A 271 -2.52 24.90 12.63
C ILE A 271 -1.03 25.03 12.88
N GLN A 272 -0.66 25.98 13.72
CA GLN A 272 0.72 26.25 14.13
C GLN A 272 0.78 26.75 15.56
N THR A 273 1.96 26.76 16.15
CA THR A 273 2.22 27.29 17.48
C THR A 273 3.54 28.05 17.49
N ASP A 274 3.72 28.97 18.44
CA ASP A 274 5.00 29.67 18.63
C ASP A 274 6.11 28.74 19.17
N PHE A 275 5.69 27.68 19.88
CA PHE A 275 6.63 26.76 20.54
C PHE A 275 6.14 25.32 20.41
N GLU A 276 6.93 24.46 19.75
CA GLU A 276 6.71 23.02 19.64
C GLU A 276 7.11 22.25 20.91
N GLN A 277 7.60 22.97 21.92
CA GLN A 277 7.99 22.42 23.22
C GLN A 277 7.22 23.11 24.35
N ALA A 278 6.73 22.31 25.28
CA ALA A 278 6.02 22.79 26.47
C ALA A 278 6.53 22.04 27.72
N TYR A 279 6.15 22.55 28.91
CA TYR A 279 6.39 21.82 30.15
C TYR A 279 5.11 21.15 30.63
N ALA A 280 5.25 20.07 31.40
CA ALA A 280 4.12 19.37 31.99
C ALA A 280 3.20 20.32 32.75
N ASN A 281 1.90 20.13 32.61
CA ASN A 281 0.83 21.03 33.09
C ASN A 281 0.87 22.43 32.48
N GLY A 282 1.70 22.66 31.48
CA GLY A 282 1.74 23.89 30.70
C GLY A 282 0.57 24.02 29.74
N SER A 283 0.54 25.12 29.02
CA SER A 283 -0.43 25.37 27.98
C SER A 283 0.28 25.82 26.70
N VAL A 284 -0.33 25.47 25.56
CA VAL A 284 0.15 25.86 24.24
C VAL A 284 -0.96 26.58 23.50
N GLN A 285 -0.62 27.72 22.89
CA GLN A 285 -1.54 28.44 22.00
C GLN A 285 -1.39 27.87 20.60
N ILE A 286 -2.50 27.45 20.00
CA ILE A 286 -2.60 26.99 18.63
C ILE A 286 -3.27 28.10 17.82
N TYR A 287 -2.59 28.54 16.76
CA TYR A 287 -3.10 29.50 15.80
C TYR A 287 -3.64 28.76 14.59
N PHE A 288 -4.82 29.13 14.14
CA PHE A 288 -5.48 28.54 12.99
C PHE A 288 -5.54 29.51 11.82
N SER A 289 -5.27 29.02 10.62
CA SER A 289 -5.45 29.75 9.37
C SER A 289 -6.06 28.87 8.27
N SER A 290 -6.86 29.49 7.41
CA SER A 290 -7.46 28.82 6.25
C SER A 290 -7.77 29.86 5.17
N ASP A 291 -7.66 29.46 3.91
CA ASP A 291 -8.09 30.24 2.76
C ASP A 291 -9.57 30.00 2.41
N HIS A 292 -10.27 29.14 3.13
CA HIS A 292 -11.69 28.87 2.93
C HIS A 292 -12.54 29.99 3.50
N GLU A 293 -13.41 30.58 2.66
CA GLU A 293 -14.14 31.81 3.01
C GLU A 293 -15.24 31.60 4.06
N SER A 294 -15.79 30.40 4.19
CA SER A 294 -16.93 30.12 5.07
C SER A 294 -16.64 28.93 5.98
N ILE A 295 -16.22 29.23 7.21
CA ILE A 295 -15.97 28.21 8.22
C ILE A 295 -17.01 28.40 9.35
N ASP A 296 -17.78 27.34 9.61
CA ASP A 296 -18.80 27.34 10.66
C ASP A 296 -18.22 27.02 12.03
N ARG A 297 -17.26 26.08 12.08
CA ARG A 297 -16.56 25.74 13.30
C ARG A 297 -15.24 25.03 13.01
N VAL A 298 -14.34 25.08 13.99
CA VAL A 298 -13.09 24.33 14.02
C VAL A 298 -13.04 23.51 15.32
N GLU A 299 -12.83 22.23 15.21
CA GLU A 299 -12.70 21.29 16.33
C GLU A 299 -11.26 20.80 16.40
N PHE A 300 -10.66 20.84 17.59
CA PHE A 300 -9.27 20.43 17.83
C PHE A 300 -9.24 19.05 18.48
N TYR A 301 -8.37 18.19 18.01
CA TYR A 301 -8.26 16.79 18.41
C TYR A 301 -6.83 16.40 18.72
N GLU A 302 -6.67 15.51 19.70
CA GLU A 302 -5.48 14.69 19.87
C GLU A 302 -5.88 13.23 19.67
N SER A 303 -5.33 12.58 18.66
CA SER A 303 -5.81 11.27 18.20
C SER A 303 -7.32 11.31 17.93
N THR A 304 -8.12 10.53 18.66
CA THR A 304 -9.59 10.53 18.54
C THR A 304 -10.28 11.39 19.61
N THR A 305 -9.52 11.98 20.53
CA THR A 305 -10.07 12.77 21.65
C THR A 305 -10.23 14.24 21.26
N MET A 306 -11.45 14.75 21.31
CA MET A 306 -11.71 16.17 21.08
C MET A 306 -11.22 16.99 22.27
N LEU A 307 -10.28 17.90 22.02
CA LEU A 307 -9.74 18.84 23.02
C LEU A 307 -10.65 20.04 23.21
N GLY A 308 -11.37 20.46 22.17
CA GLY A 308 -12.31 21.54 22.20
C GLY A 308 -12.69 22.07 20.83
N SER A 309 -13.54 23.09 20.78
CA SER A 309 -14.02 23.68 19.54
C SER A 309 -14.13 25.20 19.58
N LYS A 310 -14.10 25.82 18.39
CA LYS A 310 -14.35 27.24 18.17
C LYS A 310 -15.43 27.41 17.10
N MET A 311 -16.45 28.20 17.39
CA MET A 311 -17.60 28.47 16.53
C MET A 311 -17.51 29.81 15.79
N ASN A 312 -16.54 30.64 16.14
CA ASN A 312 -16.38 31.98 15.59
C ASN A 312 -14.91 32.36 15.44
N TYR A 313 -14.61 33.17 14.45
CA TYR A 313 -13.28 33.73 14.26
C TYR A 313 -12.89 34.68 15.41
N PRO A 314 -11.61 34.69 15.86
CA PRO A 314 -10.54 33.80 15.46
C PRO A 314 -10.73 32.38 15.99
N PHE A 315 -10.40 31.39 15.16
CA PHE A 315 -10.51 29.98 15.54
C PHE A 315 -9.30 29.46 16.32
N ASP A 316 -8.47 30.37 16.85
CA ASP A 316 -7.32 30.01 17.67
C ASP A 316 -7.75 29.29 18.94
N PHE A 317 -6.96 28.30 19.35
CA PHE A 317 -7.31 27.42 20.44
C PHE A 317 -6.15 27.26 21.42
N ARG A 318 -6.44 27.27 22.70
CA ARG A 318 -5.47 27.02 23.75
C ARG A 318 -5.70 25.62 24.32
N VAL A 319 -4.64 24.83 24.31
CA VAL A 319 -4.59 23.52 24.97
C VAL A 319 -3.93 23.72 26.32
N ASP A 320 -4.62 23.35 27.39
CA ASP A 320 -4.14 23.45 28.77
C ASP A 320 -3.85 22.07 29.37
N ASN A 321 -2.97 22.01 30.37
CA ASN A 321 -2.68 20.83 31.19
C ASN A 321 -2.11 19.65 30.37
N LEU A 322 -1.25 19.93 29.41
CA LEU A 322 -0.55 18.89 28.65
C LEU A 322 0.26 17.97 29.57
N SER A 323 0.10 16.68 29.41
CA SER A 323 0.88 15.65 30.11
C SER A 323 2.31 15.55 29.58
N LEU A 324 3.18 14.81 30.26
CA LEU A 324 4.51 14.49 29.72
C LEU A 324 4.38 13.60 28.47
N GLY A 325 5.16 13.90 27.45
CA GLY A 325 5.22 13.10 26.24
C GLY A 325 5.06 13.90 24.94
N THR A 326 4.75 13.19 23.88
CA THR A 326 4.52 13.76 22.55
C THR A 326 3.02 13.82 22.27
N HIS A 327 2.54 14.99 21.91
CA HIS A 327 1.14 15.26 21.58
C HIS A 327 1.04 15.61 20.10
N ASN A 328 0.21 14.86 19.35
CA ASN A 328 -0.08 15.15 17.95
C ASN A 328 -1.50 15.70 17.82
N ILE A 329 -1.59 16.97 17.53
CA ILE A 329 -2.85 17.72 17.47
C ILE A 329 -3.19 18.04 16.02
N TYR A 330 -4.46 17.92 15.66
CA TYR A 330 -5.00 18.37 14.37
C TYR A 330 -6.35 19.04 14.56
N ALA A 331 -6.83 19.74 13.53
CA ALA A 331 -8.15 20.36 13.53
C ALA A 331 -9.04 19.79 12.42
N LYS A 332 -10.32 19.55 12.74
CA LYS A 332 -11.41 19.36 11.77
C LYS A 332 -12.08 20.70 11.51
N ILE A 333 -12.23 21.06 10.26
CA ILE A 333 -12.70 22.38 9.80
C ILE A 333 -14.01 22.16 9.06
N PHE A 334 -15.11 22.71 9.56
CA PHE A 334 -16.45 22.47 9.03
C PHE A 334 -16.98 23.67 8.27
N SER A 335 -17.61 23.40 7.13
CA SER A 335 -18.36 24.34 6.30
C SER A 335 -19.62 23.62 5.78
N GLY A 336 -20.78 23.93 6.32
CA GLY A 336 -22.00 23.18 6.09
C GLY A 336 -21.92 21.74 6.55
N GLU A 337 -22.23 20.81 5.65
CA GLU A 337 -22.12 19.36 5.90
C GLU A 337 -20.75 18.78 5.55
N GLU A 338 -19.88 19.57 4.93
CA GLU A 338 -18.53 19.14 4.56
C GLU A 338 -17.53 19.50 5.64
N TYR A 339 -16.42 18.75 5.70
CA TYR A 339 -15.29 19.11 6.52
C TYR A 339 -13.96 18.80 5.86
N GLY A 340 -12.93 19.53 6.31
CA GLY A 340 -11.53 19.28 5.97
C GLY A 340 -10.70 19.07 7.22
N ILE A 341 -9.42 18.74 7.03
CA ILE A 341 -8.48 18.47 8.12
C ILE A 341 -7.26 19.36 7.94
N SER A 342 -6.75 19.92 9.03
CA SER A 342 -5.49 20.66 9.05
C SER A 342 -4.27 19.72 8.89
N ASN A 343 -3.08 20.30 8.84
CA ASN A 343 -1.86 19.58 9.17
C ASN A 343 -1.91 19.05 10.60
N PHE A 344 -1.06 18.07 10.91
CA PHE A 344 -0.77 17.64 12.28
C PHE A 344 0.33 18.53 12.89
N LEU A 345 0.12 18.96 14.12
CA LEU A 345 1.07 19.72 14.91
C LEU A 345 1.60 18.84 16.03
N THR A 346 2.91 18.60 16.05
CA THR A 346 3.56 17.84 17.12
C THR A 346 4.07 18.77 18.22
N ILE A 347 3.67 18.51 19.46
CA ILE A 347 4.11 19.25 20.65
C ILE A 347 4.82 18.26 21.57
N ILE A 348 6.07 18.57 21.97
CA ILE A 348 6.85 17.75 22.90
C ILE A 348 6.76 18.39 24.28
N VAL A 349 6.25 17.65 25.26
CA VAL A 349 6.10 18.09 26.64
C VAL A 349 7.14 17.40 27.52
N GLY A 350 8.06 18.19 28.05
CA GLY A 350 9.12 17.76 28.97
C GLY A 350 8.84 18.09 30.43
N GLU A 351 9.67 17.58 31.33
CA GLU A 351 9.66 18.00 32.74
C GLU A 351 10.20 19.42 32.88
N GLN A 352 9.56 20.21 33.73
CA GLN A 352 10.10 21.50 34.11
C GLN A 352 11.31 21.27 35.03
N ILE A 353 12.52 21.51 34.54
CA ILE A 353 13.73 21.47 35.35
C ILE A 353 13.70 22.71 36.24
N ALA A 354 13.37 22.53 37.51
CA ALA A 354 13.58 23.57 38.52
C ALA A 354 15.09 23.73 38.72
N TYR A 355 15.62 24.83 38.25
CA TYR A 355 16.98 25.24 38.63
C TYR A 355 16.95 25.64 40.10
N GLU A 356 17.08 24.71 41.01
CA GLU A 356 17.41 25.00 42.38
C GLU A 356 18.86 25.48 42.43
N ASN A 357 19.00 26.79 42.70
CA ASN A 357 20.20 27.48 43.18
C ASN A 357 21.55 26.84 42.83
N VAL A 358 22.05 27.13 41.66
CA VAL A 358 23.48 26.97 41.43
C VAL A 358 24.18 28.06 42.22
N PRO A 359 25.02 27.76 43.24
CA PRO A 359 25.76 28.78 43.94
C PRO A 359 26.76 29.38 42.96
N TYR A 360 26.64 30.67 42.67
CA TYR A 360 27.69 31.42 41.98
C TYR A 360 28.92 31.44 42.87
N TYR A 361 29.92 30.67 42.55
CA TYR A 361 31.27 30.94 43.06
C TYR A 361 31.85 32.06 42.21
N ILE A 362 32.06 33.21 42.82
CA ILE A 362 32.84 34.32 42.32
C ILE A 362 34.31 34.00 42.50
#